data_3da765fb77c7718fa2014082b21c4603
#
_entry.id   3da765fb77c7718fa2014082b21c4603
#
_cell.length_a   1.000
_cell.length_b   1.000
_cell.length_c   1.000
_cell.angle_alpha   90.00
_cell.angle_beta   90.00
_cell.angle_gamma   90.00
#
_symmetry.space_group_name_H-M   'P 1'
#
loop_
_entity.id
_entity.type
_entity.pdbx_description
1 polymer ?
#
loop_
_entity_poly.entity_id
_entity_poly.type
_entity_poly.pdbx_seq_one_letter_code
_entity_poly.pdbx_strand_id
1 'polypeptide(L)'
;MLWRGKDLLSRTSSDLSQGATLPSGYPDLDRHLQGGGWPQQGLMELLLPQAGIGELRLLLPVLQQLTEGAYIAWINPPFIPYATALKAWEVNTDNLLIVRTRTHNETLWSMERCCLSSGCAGVMAWPEEHQLNIKETRRIQLAARSGSTL
;
A
#
# COMPACT_ATOMS: atom_id res chain seq x y z
N MET A 1 -13.43 2.75 -10.96
CA MET A 1 -12.63 3.67 -11.82
C MET A 1 -11.95 2.84 -12.89
N LEU A 2 -12.33 3.02 -14.16
CA LEU A 2 -11.69 2.29 -15.27
C LEU A 2 -10.43 3.05 -15.65
N TRP A 3 -9.28 2.57 -15.20
CA TRP A 3 -8.00 3.10 -15.64
C TRP A 3 -7.65 2.50 -17.01
N ARG A 4 -7.39 3.35 -18.01
CA ARG A 4 -6.92 2.90 -19.32
C ARG A 4 -5.40 3.01 -19.37
N GLY A 5 -4.72 1.87 -19.48
CA GLY A 5 -3.26 1.77 -19.55
C GLY A 5 -2.54 2.55 -20.66
N LYS A 6 -3.25 3.33 -21.46
CA LYS A 6 -2.66 4.18 -22.50
C LYS A 6 -2.04 5.48 -21.98
N ASP A 7 -2.45 5.95 -20.80
CA ASP A 7 -1.94 7.21 -20.25
C ASP A 7 -0.59 7.07 -19.50
N LEU A 8 -0.14 5.82 -19.26
CA LEU A 8 1.19 5.56 -18.70
C LEU A 8 2.31 5.54 -19.74
N LEU A 9 1.99 5.32 -21.00
CA LEU A 9 3.01 5.23 -22.07
C LEU A 9 3.58 6.57 -22.52
N SER A 10 3.04 7.70 -22.04
CA SER A 10 3.57 9.03 -22.33
C SER A 10 4.52 9.59 -21.27
N ARG A 11 4.72 8.89 -20.17
CA ARG A 11 5.78 9.21 -19.20
C ARG A 11 7.02 8.44 -19.60
N THR A 12 7.99 9.16 -20.14
CA THR A 12 9.33 8.64 -20.44
C THR A 12 9.88 7.87 -19.24
N SER A 13 10.39 6.68 -19.51
CA SER A 13 11.04 5.75 -18.59
C SER A 13 12.25 6.30 -17.81
N SER A 14 12.55 7.60 -17.95
CA SER A 14 13.65 8.30 -17.29
C SER A 14 13.32 8.92 -15.94
N ASP A 15 12.03 9.05 -15.57
CA ASP A 15 11.63 9.69 -14.30
C ASP A 15 11.33 8.69 -13.18
N LEU A 16 11.38 7.41 -13.49
CA LEU A 16 11.34 6.34 -12.48
C LEU A 16 12.79 6.02 -12.10
N SER A 17 13.38 6.87 -11.24
CA SER A 17 14.57 6.45 -10.49
C SER A 17 14.29 5.03 -9.97
N GLN A 18 15.20 4.10 -10.26
CA GLN A 18 15.14 2.72 -9.78
C GLN A 18 15.19 2.75 -8.25
N GLY A 19 14.05 2.99 -7.62
CA GLY A 19 13.89 2.88 -6.18
C GLY A 19 14.11 1.44 -5.78
N ALA A 20 14.64 1.20 -4.60
CA ALA A 20 14.74 -0.11 -4.03
C ALA A 20 13.36 -0.78 -4.02
N THR A 21 13.31 -2.09 -4.27
CA THR A 21 12.08 -2.89 -4.26
C THR A 21 12.16 -3.95 -3.18
N LEU A 22 11.00 -4.40 -2.72
CA LEU A 22 10.85 -5.54 -1.81
C LEU A 22 10.33 -6.74 -2.60
N PRO A 23 10.93 -7.92 -2.48
CA PRO A 23 10.40 -9.13 -3.09
C PRO A 23 8.94 -9.34 -2.70
N SER A 24 8.10 -9.69 -3.65
CA SER A 24 6.69 -9.97 -3.38
C SER A 24 6.47 -11.29 -2.61
N GLY A 25 7.49 -12.16 -2.59
CA GLY A 25 7.37 -13.53 -2.12
C GLY A 25 6.89 -14.50 -3.21
N TYR A 26 6.61 -13.99 -4.40
CA TYR A 26 6.16 -14.75 -5.56
C TYR A 26 7.08 -14.50 -6.76
N PRO A 27 8.07 -15.38 -7.06
CA PRO A 27 9.05 -15.14 -8.09
C PRO A 27 8.45 -14.90 -9.49
N ASP A 28 7.29 -15.51 -9.77
CA ASP A 28 6.59 -15.29 -11.04
C ASP A 28 6.01 -13.88 -11.14
N LEU A 29 5.51 -13.35 -10.04
CA LEU A 29 5.02 -11.97 -9.96
C LEU A 29 6.17 -10.98 -10.05
N ASP A 30 7.27 -11.22 -9.34
CA ASP A 30 8.45 -10.35 -9.34
C ASP A 30 9.01 -10.13 -10.75
N ARG A 31 8.96 -11.15 -11.62
CA ARG A 31 9.37 -11.01 -13.04
C ARG A 31 8.52 -10.02 -13.84
N HIS A 32 7.30 -9.75 -13.39
CA HIS A 32 6.37 -8.83 -14.06
C HIS A 32 6.31 -7.46 -13.40
N LEU A 33 6.78 -7.36 -12.15
CA LEU A 33 6.83 -6.09 -11.42
C LEU A 33 8.06 -5.29 -11.86
N GLN A 34 7.87 -3.99 -12.01
CA GLN A 34 8.98 -3.09 -12.32
C GLN A 34 10.00 -3.08 -11.17
N GLY A 35 11.25 -3.35 -11.47
CA GLY A 35 12.31 -3.47 -10.46
C GLY A 35 12.36 -4.81 -9.72
N GLY A 36 11.51 -5.78 -10.09
CA GLY A 36 11.55 -7.14 -9.54
C GLY A 36 10.88 -7.32 -8.18
N GLY A 37 9.96 -6.44 -7.82
CA GLY A 37 9.23 -6.52 -6.55
C GLY A 37 8.34 -5.31 -6.29
N TRP A 38 7.78 -5.23 -5.09
CA TRP A 38 7.01 -4.07 -4.66
C TRP A 38 7.92 -2.84 -4.48
N PRO A 39 7.51 -1.63 -4.88
CA PRO A 39 8.30 -0.43 -4.64
C PRO A 39 8.43 -0.18 -3.13
N GLN A 40 9.62 0.15 -2.65
CA GLN A 40 9.82 0.52 -1.24
C GLN A 40 9.28 1.89 -0.88
N GLN A 41 9.05 2.73 -1.86
CA GLN A 41 8.57 4.10 -1.65
C GLN A 41 7.58 4.47 -2.76
N GLY A 42 6.47 4.99 -2.37
CA GLY A 42 5.48 5.48 -3.32
C GLY A 42 4.09 4.92 -3.08
N LEU A 43 3.25 5.04 -4.07
CA LEU A 43 1.87 4.59 -4.04
C LEU A 43 1.67 3.45 -5.04
N MET A 44 1.10 2.37 -4.57
CA MET A 44 0.64 1.26 -5.37
C MET A 44 -0.89 1.13 -5.24
N GLU A 45 -1.58 0.92 -6.33
CA GLU A 45 -3.01 0.71 -6.35
C GLU A 45 -3.33 -0.72 -6.80
N LEU A 46 -4.10 -1.43 -5.99
CA LEU A 46 -4.64 -2.74 -6.34
C LEU A 46 -6.11 -2.57 -6.74
N LEU A 47 -6.41 -2.86 -8.01
CA LEU A 47 -7.78 -2.81 -8.53
C LEU A 47 -8.41 -4.19 -8.45
N LEU A 48 -9.45 -4.30 -7.65
CA LEU A 48 -10.13 -5.55 -7.36
C LEU A 48 -11.62 -5.44 -7.76
N PRO A 49 -12.22 -6.51 -8.28
CA PRO A 49 -13.65 -6.51 -8.57
C PRO A 49 -14.51 -6.43 -7.29
N GLN A 50 -13.98 -6.92 -6.18
CA GLN A 50 -14.59 -6.84 -4.84
C GLN A 50 -13.54 -7.07 -3.77
N ALA A 51 -13.76 -6.58 -2.56
CA ALA A 51 -12.90 -6.84 -1.42
C ALA A 51 -13.09 -8.28 -0.89
N GLY A 52 -12.03 -8.86 -0.33
CA GLY A 52 -12.09 -10.16 0.36
C GLY A 52 -11.95 -11.38 -0.56
N ILE A 53 -11.46 -11.21 -1.78
CA ILE A 53 -11.21 -12.33 -2.71
C ILE A 53 -9.83 -12.98 -2.55
N GLY A 54 -9.08 -12.59 -1.50
CA GLY A 54 -7.75 -13.12 -1.21
C GLY A 54 -6.60 -12.19 -1.57
N GLU A 55 -6.87 -10.94 -1.85
CA GLU A 55 -5.89 -9.89 -2.20
C GLU A 55 -4.78 -9.74 -1.18
N LEU A 56 -5.10 -9.91 0.10
CA LEU A 56 -4.11 -9.85 1.17
C LEU A 56 -3.02 -10.91 1.03
N ARG A 57 -3.31 -12.06 0.42
CA ARG A 57 -2.29 -13.10 0.22
C ARG A 57 -1.11 -12.61 -0.60
N LEU A 58 -1.34 -11.70 -1.54
CA LEU A 58 -0.27 -11.10 -2.34
C LEU A 58 0.67 -10.24 -1.49
N LEU A 59 0.16 -9.69 -0.40
CA LEU A 59 0.87 -8.75 0.45
C LEU A 59 1.42 -9.39 1.74
N LEU A 60 0.95 -10.60 2.11
CA LEU A 60 1.37 -11.26 3.34
C LEU A 60 2.90 -11.40 3.48
N PRO A 61 3.67 -11.81 2.45
CA PRO A 61 5.11 -11.92 2.57
C PRO A 61 5.80 -10.59 2.86
N VAL A 62 5.34 -9.50 2.24
CA VAL A 62 5.90 -8.17 2.50
C VAL A 62 5.42 -7.61 3.83
N LEU A 63 4.18 -7.90 4.25
CA LEU A 63 3.66 -7.51 5.55
C LEU A 63 4.43 -8.19 6.70
N GLN A 64 4.74 -9.48 6.57
CA GLN A 64 5.62 -10.19 7.49
C GLN A 64 6.92 -9.43 7.68
N GLN A 65 7.62 -9.15 6.60
CA GLN A 65 8.91 -8.47 6.61
C GLN A 65 8.84 -7.05 7.20
N LEU A 66 7.85 -6.25 6.81
CA LEU A 66 7.70 -4.87 7.28
C LEU A 66 7.28 -4.78 8.75
N THR A 67 6.49 -5.75 9.25
CA THR A 67 6.04 -5.75 10.65
C THR A 67 7.09 -6.24 11.65
N GLU A 68 8.24 -6.72 11.21
CA GLU A 68 9.33 -7.10 12.13
C GLU A 68 9.90 -5.91 12.90
N GLY A 69 10.00 -4.75 12.27
CA GLY A 69 10.70 -3.59 12.85
C GLY A 69 9.92 -2.28 12.89
N ALA A 70 8.73 -2.21 12.30
CA ALA A 70 7.96 -0.98 12.18
C ALA A 70 6.46 -1.22 12.15
N TYR A 71 5.68 -0.16 12.35
CA TYR A 71 4.23 -0.24 12.26
C TYR A 71 3.76 -0.23 10.81
N ILE A 72 2.64 -0.92 10.56
CA ILE A 72 1.85 -0.80 9.34
C ILE A 72 0.47 -0.31 9.70
N ALA A 73 0.02 0.75 9.03
CA ALA A 73 -1.31 1.29 9.23
C ALA A 73 -2.30 0.71 8.20
N TRP A 74 -3.42 0.19 8.68
CA TRP A 74 -4.57 -0.22 7.87
C TRP A 74 -5.71 0.75 8.09
N ILE A 75 -6.03 1.51 7.06
CA ILE A 75 -7.02 2.59 7.12
C ILE A 75 -8.31 2.13 6.45
N ASN A 76 -9.39 2.08 7.22
CA ASN A 76 -10.70 1.62 6.80
C ASN A 76 -10.73 0.23 6.15
N PRO A 77 -10.06 -0.81 6.71
CA PRO A 77 -10.17 -2.14 6.13
C PRO A 77 -11.66 -2.56 6.09
N PRO A 78 -12.12 -3.17 4.96
CA PRO A 78 -13.53 -3.52 4.78
C PRO A 78 -14.01 -4.59 5.75
N PHE A 79 -13.08 -5.41 6.24
CA PHE A 79 -13.33 -6.45 7.23
C PHE A 79 -12.41 -6.27 8.44
N ILE A 80 -12.79 -6.84 9.58
CA ILE A 80 -11.91 -6.93 10.75
C ILE A 80 -10.81 -7.94 10.43
N PRO A 81 -9.53 -7.56 10.50
CA PRO A 81 -8.44 -8.48 10.26
C PRO A 81 -8.47 -9.67 11.25
N TYR A 82 -8.39 -10.88 10.72
CA TYR A 82 -8.36 -12.08 11.54
C TYR A 82 -6.93 -12.34 12.03
N ALA A 83 -6.66 -11.93 13.27
CA ALA A 83 -5.32 -11.96 13.87
C ALA A 83 -4.67 -13.35 13.86
N THR A 84 -5.44 -14.43 14.06
CA THR A 84 -4.92 -15.80 14.01
C THR A 84 -4.38 -16.16 12.64
N ALA A 85 -5.08 -15.76 11.57
CA ALA A 85 -4.61 -15.99 10.21
C ALA A 85 -3.34 -15.16 9.89
N LEU A 86 -3.29 -13.92 10.33
CA LEU A 86 -2.11 -13.07 10.15
C LEU A 86 -0.89 -13.64 10.88
N LYS A 87 -1.07 -14.11 12.13
CA LYS A 87 -0.01 -14.78 12.90
C LYS A 87 0.46 -16.07 12.25
N ALA A 88 -0.42 -16.83 11.62
CA ALA A 88 -0.04 -18.05 10.87
C ALA A 88 0.86 -17.74 9.66
N TRP A 89 0.84 -16.50 9.17
CA TRP A 89 1.74 -15.96 8.15
C TRP A 89 2.89 -15.15 8.74
N GLU A 90 3.13 -15.31 10.06
CA GLU A 90 4.22 -14.62 10.78
C GLU A 90 4.16 -13.08 10.71
N VAL A 91 2.99 -12.51 10.40
CA VAL A 91 2.77 -11.07 10.49
C VAL A 91 2.67 -10.68 11.97
N ASN A 92 3.52 -9.75 12.39
CA ASN A 92 3.48 -9.25 13.76
C ASN A 92 2.28 -8.33 13.96
N THR A 93 1.22 -8.87 14.57
CA THR A 93 -0.03 -8.13 14.79
C THR A 93 0.09 -7.00 15.81
N ASP A 94 1.12 -6.99 16.66
CA ASP A 94 1.35 -5.92 17.63
C ASP A 94 1.85 -4.64 16.95
N ASN A 95 2.42 -4.78 15.75
CA ASN A 95 2.83 -3.68 14.89
C ASN A 95 1.78 -3.32 13.82
N LEU A 96 0.56 -3.81 13.93
CA LEU A 96 -0.54 -3.50 13.03
C LEU A 96 -1.49 -2.46 13.64
N LEU A 97 -1.52 -1.27 13.06
CA LEU A 97 -2.40 -0.19 13.49
C LEU A 97 -3.67 -0.14 12.63
N ILE A 98 -4.82 -0.38 13.24
CA ILE A 98 -6.12 -0.25 12.55
C ILE A 98 -6.69 1.13 12.80
N VAL A 99 -6.87 1.90 11.74
CA VAL A 99 -7.43 3.25 11.76
C VAL A 99 -8.82 3.22 11.13
N ARG A 100 -9.82 3.71 11.85
CA ARG A 100 -11.19 3.88 11.35
C ARG A 100 -11.50 5.37 11.26
N THR A 101 -11.89 5.82 10.10
CA THR A 101 -12.27 7.21 9.83
C THR A 101 -13.73 7.29 9.40
N ARG A 102 -14.35 8.45 9.55
CA ARG A 102 -15.77 8.66 9.24
C ARG A 102 -15.98 9.52 8.01
N THR A 103 -15.00 10.30 7.65
CA THR A 103 -15.09 11.24 6.54
C THR A 103 -13.92 11.04 5.58
N HIS A 104 -14.14 11.41 4.32
CA HIS A 104 -13.10 11.39 3.30
C HIS A 104 -11.85 12.20 3.71
N ASN A 105 -12.05 13.39 4.28
CA ASN A 105 -10.93 14.22 4.72
C ASN A 105 -10.13 13.58 5.85
N GLU A 106 -10.78 12.90 6.79
CA GLU A 106 -10.09 12.12 7.83
C GLU A 106 -9.30 10.97 7.24
N THR A 107 -9.83 10.28 6.24
CA THR A 107 -9.14 9.20 5.54
C THR A 107 -7.86 9.72 4.89
N LEU A 108 -7.95 10.78 4.09
CA LEU A 108 -6.81 11.40 3.43
C LEU A 108 -5.76 11.90 4.43
N TRP A 109 -6.21 12.58 5.48
CA TRP A 109 -5.33 13.07 6.52
C TRP A 109 -4.59 11.92 7.23
N SER A 110 -5.30 10.84 7.56
CA SER A 110 -4.71 9.66 8.19
C SER A 110 -3.68 8.98 7.29
N MET A 111 -3.99 8.80 6.01
CA MET A 111 -3.06 8.26 5.02
C MET A 111 -1.77 9.09 4.97
N GLU A 112 -1.90 10.40 4.83
CA GLU A 112 -0.77 11.32 4.74
C GLU A 112 0.07 11.31 6.02
N ARG A 113 -0.56 11.33 7.19
CA ARG A 113 0.12 11.31 8.49
C ARG A 113 0.88 10.01 8.73
N CYS A 114 0.27 8.88 8.42
CA CYS A 114 0.96 7.60 8.52
C CYS A 114 2.14 7.51 7.54
N CYS A 115 1.97 7.96 6.30
CA CYS A 115 3.06 8.00 5.31
C CYS A 115 4.25 8.87 5.76
N LEU A 116 4.00 9.97 6.45
CA LEU A 116 5.05 10.88 6.93
C LEU A 116 5.68 10.46 8.27
N SER A 117 5.13 9.42 8.92
CA SER A 117 5.63 8.95 10.21
C SER A 117 6.86 8.04 10.02
N SER A 118 7.96 8.36 10.68
CA SER A 118 9.19 7.56 10.64
C SER A 118 9.05 6.16 11.26
N GLY A 119 8.00 5.93 12.05
CA GLY A 119 7.72 4.62 12.64
C GLY A 119 6.80 3.74 11.80
N CYS A 120 6.28 4.25 10.70
CA CYS A 120 5.34 3.55 9.82
C CYS A 120 6.04 3.11 8.52
N ALA A 121 6.21 1.82 8.33
CA ALA A 121 6.85 1.26 7.14
C ALA A 121 5.88 1.06 5.97
N GLY A 122 4.58 0.98 6.23
CA GLY A 122 3.58 0.76 5.19
C GLY A 122 2.21 1.28 5.59
N VAL A 123 1.45 1.72 4.59
CA VAL A 123 0.07 2.15 4.74
C VAL A 123 -0.80 1.41 3.73
N MET A 124 -1.76 0.65 4.22
CA MET A 124 -2.82 0.07 3.39
C MET A 124 -4.11 0.84 3.65
N ALA A 125 -4.74 1.30 2.61
CA ALA A 125 -5.99 2.05 2.73
C ALA A 125 -7.05 1.53 1.77
N TRP A 126 -8.28 1.55 2.24
CA TRP A 126 -9.49 1.23 1.46
C TRP A 126 -10.35 2.49 1.38
N PRO A 127 -9.97 3.46 0.51
CA PRO A 127 -10.81 4.63 0.28
C PRO A 127 -12.07 4.21 -0.49
N GLU A 128 -13.13 4.99 -0.34
CA GLU A 128 -14.29 4.80 -1.21
C GLU A 128 -13.91 5.14 -2.65
N GLU A 129 -14.18 4.22 -3.59
CA GLU A 129 -13.67 4.24 -4.97
C GLU A 129 -13.92 5.54 -5.75
N HIS A 130 -14.95 6.31 -5.37
CA HIS A 130 -15.33 7.52 -6.08
C HIS A 130 -14.81 8.81 -5.45
N GLN A 131 -13.98 8.72 -4.41
CA GLN A 131 -13.59 9.89 -3.61
C GLN A 131 -12.16 10.37 -3.86
N LEU A 132 -11.25 9.51 -4.33
CA LEU A 132 -9.88 9.94 -4.62
C LEU A 132 -9.77 10.59 -6.00
N ASN A 133 -9.43 11.87 -6.01
CA ASN A 133 -9.10 12.58 -7.24
C ASN A 133 -7.57 12.58 -7.50
N ILE A 134 -7.17 12.98 -8.70
CA ILE A 134 -5.77 12.99 -9.13
C ILE A 134 -4.87 13.82 -8.19
N LYS A 135 -5.39 14.94 -7.66
CA LYS A 135 -4.60 15.82 -6.76
C LYS A 135 -4.35 15.14 -5.42
N GLU A 136 -5.35 14.45 -4.89
CA GLU A 136 -5.26 13.70 -3.64
C GLU A 136 -4.31 12.52 -3.77
N THR A 137 -4.44 11.73 -4.85
CA THR A 137 -3.53 10.62 -5.17
C THR A 137 -2.08 11.12 -5.26
N ARG A 138 -1.85 12.23 -5.95
CA ARG A 138 -0.50 12.83 -6.04
C ARG A 138 0.03 13.30 -4.70
N ARG A 139 -0.81 13.87 -3.85
CA ARG A 139 -0.44 14.31 -2.50
C ARG A 139 0.00 13.14 -1.62
N ILE A 140 -0.75 12.04 -1.64
CA ILE A 140 -0.40 10.81 -0.90
C ILE A 140 0.89 10.20 -1.45
N GLN A 141 1.05 10.15 -2.77
CA GLN A 141 2.27 9.65 -3.40
C GLN A 141 3.52 10.45 -2.98
N LEU A 142 3.40 11.77 -2.88
CA LEU A 142 4.49 12.63 -2.41
C LEU A 142 4.80 12.38 -0.92
N ALA A 143 3.76 12.22 -0.09
CA ALA A 143 3.92 11.90 1.33
C ALA A 143 4.63 10.55 1.53
N ALA A 144 4.23 9.51 0.79
CA ALA A 144 4.84 8.19 0.85
C ALA A 144 6.34 8.23 0.46
N ARG A 145 6.68 8.97 -0.60
CA ARG A 145 8.08 9.16 -0.99
C ARG A 145 8.91 9.92 0.05
N SER A 146 8.33 10.95 0.66
CA SER A 146 9.01 11.78 1.68
C SER A 146 9.18 11.03 3.00
N GLY A 147 8.24 10.16 3.36
CA GLY A 147 8.27 9.38 4.60
C GLY A 147 9.00 8.04 4.48
N SER A 148 9.46 7.66 3.28
CA SER A 148 10.05 6.33 3.02
C SER A 148 9.09 5.18 3.35
N THR A 149 7.83 5.36 3.03
CA THR A 149 6.72 4.44 3.34
C THR A 149 6.20 3.77 2.07
N LEU A 150 5.92 2.49 2.18
CA LEU A 150 5.27 1.68 1.16
C LEU A 150 3.74 1.89 1.20
#